data_87b8ca7ac2900daaf27a11186fdaec1a
#
_entry.id   87b8ca7ac2900daaf27a11186fdaec1a
#
_cell.length_a   1.000
_cell.length_b   1.000
_cell.length_c   1.000
_cell.angle_alpha   90.00
_cell.angle_beta   90.00
_cell.angle_gamma   90.00
#
_symmetry.space_group_name_H-M   'P 1'
#
loop_
_entity.id
_entity.type
_entity.pdbx_description
1 polymer ?
#
loop_
_entity_poly.entity_id
_entity_poly.type
_entity_poly.pdbx_seq_one_letter_code
_entity_poly.pdbx_strand_id
1 'polypeptide(L)'
;MTSTLTLRNDMLIRSLDPAADRTCVDAFFADCADYVRLERGTGPGPDVTEEFFTDTPPGCDPATNLRLGLFDDTGLIGIADLAFGFPTATDGYIGLMMITPAQRGTGAGAVLLRHLEAAARARRCSALYLGVLDANPKGRAFWQREGFMPTRAKGRITLGQLTHIAHRLGKPL
;
A
#
# COMPACT_ATOMS: atom_id res chain seq x y z
N MET A 1 -30.09 14.55 26.09
CA MET A 1 -29.67 14.41 24.68
C MET A 1 -28.39 13.59 24.66
N THR A 2 -28.52 12.32 24.44
CA THR A 2 -27.40 11.35 24.48
C THR A 2 -26.77 11.34 23.10
N SER A 3 -25.59 11.94 22.97
CA SER A 3 -24.79 11.89 21.74
C SER A 3 -24.25 10.47 21.60
N THR A 4 -24.86 9.70 20.73
CA THR A 4 -24.35 8.38 20.36
C THR A 4 -23.15 8.59 19.47
N LEU A 5 -21.94 8.50 20.03
CA LEU A 5 -20.72 8.29 19.28
C LEU A 5 -20.83 6.91 18.64
N THR A 6 -21.25 6.87 17.39
CA THR A 6 -21.11 5.67 16.56
C THR A 6 -19.63 5.48 16.30
N LEU A 7 -19.00 4.60 17.05
CA LEU A 7 -17.71 4.06 16.73
C LEU A 7 -17.82 3.46 15.32
N ARG A 8 -17.00 3.94 14.38
CA ARG A 8 -16.78 3.31 13.08
C ARG A 8 -16.11 1.97 13.34
N ASN A 9 -16.89 0.95 13.54
CA ASN A 9 -16.39 -0.32 13.96
C ASN A 9 -16.95 -1.44 13.10
N ASP A 10 -16.51 -1.51 11.83
CA ASP A 10 -16.63 -2.74 11.06
C ASP A 10 -15.63 -2.77 9.90
N MET A 11 -14.39 -2.33 10.16
CA MET A 11 -13.29 -2.53 9.22
C MET A 11 -12.63 -3.88 9.53
N LEU A 12 -12.53 -4.73 8.52
CA LEU A 12 -11.84 -6.01 8.58
C LEU A 12 -10.57 -5.96 7.72
N ILE A 13 -9.44 -6.33 8.29
CA ILE A 13 -8.21 -6.58 7.52
C ILE A 13 -7.96 -8.07 7.46
N ARG A 14 -7.78 -8.58 6.25
CA ARG A 14 -7.43 -9.98 6.00
C ARG A 14 -6.49 -10.15 4.82
N SER A 15 -5.85 -11.30 4.76
CA SER A 15 -5.07 -11.68 3.58
C SER A 15 -5.97 -11.83 2.35
N LEU A 16 -5.42 -11.45 1.21
CA LEU A 16 -6.04 -11.62 -0.11
C LEU A 16 -5.45 -12.86 -0.79
N ASP A 17 -6.33 -13.68 -1.34
CA ASP A 17 -5.97 -14.86 -2.12
C ASP A 17 -5.95 -14.52 -3.62
N PRO A 18 -4.88 -14.87 -4.38
CA PRO A 18 -4.76 -14.49 -5.79
C PRO A 18 -5.86 -15.06 -6.70
N ALA A 19 -6.46 -16.18 -6.33
CA ALA A 19 -7.53 -16.78 -7.10
C ALA A 19 -8.91 -16.33 -6.61
N ALA A 20 -9.18 -16.45 -5.31
CA ALA A 20 -10.48 -16.13 -4.73
C ALA A 20 -10.82 -14.63 -4.73
N ASP A 21 -9.82 -13.77 -4.56
CA ASP A 21 -10.02 -12.32 -4.44
C ASP A 21 -9.71 -11.54 -5.72
N ARG A 22 -9.31 -12.20 -6.81
CA ARG A 22 -8.92 -11.51 -8.06
C ARG A 22 -9.99 -10.53 -8.56
N THR A 23 -11.23 -10.98 -8.62
CA THR A 23 -12.34 -10.14 -9.11
C THR A 23 -12.54 -8.89 -8.26
N CYS A 24 -12.48 -9.00 -6.95
CA CYS A 24 -12.64 -7.81 -6.10
C CYS A 24 -11.41 -6.89 -6.15
N VAL A 25 -10.21 -7.41 -6.36
CA VAL A 25 -9.00 -6.60 -6.57
C VAL A 25 -9.03 -5.89 -7.93
N ASP A 26 -9.50 -6.56 -8.99
CA ASP A 26 -9.74 -5.92 -10.30
C ASP A 26 -10.72 -4.74 -10.16
N ALA A 27 -11.83 -4.94 -9.47
CA ALA A 27 -12.81 -3.88 -9.21
C ALA A 27 -12.21 -2.74 -8.38
N PHE A 28 -11.38 -3.06 -7.38
CA PHE A 28 -10.67 -2.06 -6.58
C PHE A 28 -9.75 -1.19 -7.44
N PHE A 29 -8.96 -1.78 -8.33
CA PHE A 29 -8.10 -1.01 -9.23
C PHE A 29 -8.91 -0.17 -10.23
N ALA A 30 -10.07 -0.66 -10.68
CA ALA A 30 -10.98 0.13 -11.51
C ALA A 30 -11.48 1.39 -10.78
N ASP A 31 -11.82 1.27 -9.51
CA ASP A 31 -12.20 2.41 -8.66
C ASP A 31 -11.02 3.37 -8.41
N CYS A 32 -9.80 2.86 -8.37
CA CYS A 32 -8.56 3.63 -8.20
C CYS A 32 -7.92 4.03 -9.54
N ALA A 33 -8.66 4.07 -10.63
CA ALA A 33 -8.14 4.35 -11.96
C ALA A 33 -7.43 5.71 -12.08
N ASP A 34 -7.78 6.68 -11.24
CA ASP A 34 -7.11 7.98 -11.13
C ASP A 34 -5.62 7.82 -10.78
N TYR A 35 -5.33 7.02 -9.76
CA TYR A 35 -3.96 6.75 -9.33
C TYR A 35 -3.20 5.88 -10.34
N VAL A 36 -3.85 4.84 -10.86
CA VAL A 36 -3.23 3.97 -11.88
C VAL A 36 -2.82 4.76 -13.12
N ARG A 37 -3.65 5.70 -13.57
CA ARG A 37 -3.29 6.59 -14.69
C ARG A 37 -2.16 7.55 -14.35
N LEU A 38 -2.15 8.09 -13.14
CA LEU A 38 -1.05 8.94 -12.66
C LEU A 38 0.28 8.17 -12.68
N GLU A 39 0.25 6.93 -12.25
CA GLU A 39 1.43 6.07 -12.14
C GLU A 39 1.90 5.54 -13.51
N ARG A 40 0.96 5.08 -14.35
CA ARG A 40 1.25 4.29 -15.57
C ARG A 40 0.95 4.99 -16.89
N GLY A 41 0.22 6.10 -16.87
CA GLY A 41 -0.24 6.79 -18.09
C GLY A 41 -1.44 6.09 -18.76
N THR A 42 -1.84 4.92 -18.29
CA THR A 42 -2.98 4.14 -18.80
C THR A 42 -3.90 3.73 -17.66
N GLY A 43 -5.14 3.36 -17.99
CA GLY A 43 -6.07 2.81 -17.00
C GLY A 43 -5.65 1.43 -16.53
N PRO A 44 -6.26 0.93 -15.43
CA PRO A 44 -5.97 -0.40 -14.91
C PRO A 44 -6.39 -1.50 -15.89
N GLY A 45 -5.55 -2.52 -15.99
CA GLY A 45 -5.78 -3.75 -16.71
C GLY A 45 -5.48 -4.96 -15.84
N PRO A 46 -5.62 -6.20 -16.36
CA PRO A 46 -5.37 -7.42 -15.60
C PRO A 46 -3.90 -7.57 -15.14
N ASP A 47 -2.97 -6.90 -15.81
CA ASP A 47 -1.55 -6.82 -15.45
C ASP A 47 -1.34 -6.13 -14.10
N VAL A 48 -2.11 -5.11 -13.77
CA VAL A 48 -1.99 -4.38 -12.50
C VAL A 48 -2.32 -5.29 -11.31
N THR A 49 -3.39 -6.06 -11.43
CA THR A 49 -3.77 -7.05 -10.41
C THR A 49 -2.75 -8.18 -10.30
N GLU A 50 -2.23 -8.67 -11.44
CA GLU A 50 -1.20 -9.70 -11.44
C GLU A 50 0.07 -9.22 -10.74
N GLU A 51 0.54 -8.03 -11.07
CA GLU A 51 1.70 -7.43 -10.41
C GLU A 51 1.49 -7.28 -8.91
N PHE A 52 0.32 -6.81 -8.47
CA PHE A 52 0.03 -6.72 -7.03
C PHE A 52 0.22 -8.05 -6.31
N PHE A 53 -0.17 -9.16 -6.92
CA PHE A 53 -0.03 -10.48 -6.31
C PHE A 53 1.35 -11.11 -6.46
N THR A 54 2.16 -10.68 -7.43
CA THR A 54 3.42 -11.34 -7.78
C THR A 54 4.68 -10.53 -7.51
N ASP A 55 4.59 -9.19 -7.53
CA ASP A 55 5.75 -8.33 -7.34
C ASP A 55 6.36 -8.46 -5.96
N THR A 56 7.70 -8.55 -5.96
CA THR A 56 8.49 -8.71 -4.74
C THR A 56 9.83 -7.99 -4.91
N PRO A 57 10.28 -7.21 -3.91
CA PRO A 57 11.59 -6.57 -3.97
C PRO A 57 12.72 -7.60 -4.10
N PRO A 58 13.86 -7.20 -4.71
CA PRO A 58 15.02 -8.10 -4.84
C PRO A 58 15.47 -8.68 -3.50
N GLY A 59 15.73 -9.99 -3.46
CA GLY A 59 16.20 -10.68 -2.27
C GLY A 59 15.14 -11.05 -1.25
N CYS A 60 13.90 -10.62 -1.43
CA CYS A 60 12.77 -11.05 -0.58
C CYS A 60 12.21 -12.40 -1.03
N ASP A 61 11.72 -13.18 -0.07
CA ASP A 61 10.99 -14.42 -0.34
C ASP A 61 9.50 -14.10 -0.59
N PRO A 62 8.99 -14.33 -1.83
CA PRO A 62 7.60 -14.05 -2.15
C PRO A 62 6.60 -14.78 -1.26
N ALA A 63 6.97 -15.96 -0.76
CA ALA A 63 6.09 -16.75 0.11
C ALA A 63 5.82 -16.11 1.47
N THR A 64 6.67 -15.16 1.89
CA THR A 64 6.54 -14.45 3.16
C THR A 64 5.83 -13.11 3.04
N ASN A 65 5.59 -12.63 1.82
CA ASN A 65 4.92 -11.35 1.59
C ASN A 65 3.48 -11.38 2.09
N LEU A 66 3.07 -10.25 2.67
CA LEU A 66 1.67 -10.05 3.04
C LEU A 66 0.97 -9.28 1.92
N ARG A 67 -0.14 -9.82 1.43
CA ARG A 67 -1.08 -9.17 0.52
C ARG A 67 -2.37 -8.99 1.29
N LEU A 68 -2.68 -7.76 1.68
CA LEU A 68 -3.77 -7.46 2.60
C LEU A 68 -4.86 -6.64 1.93
N GLY A 69 -6.10 -6.93 2.30
CA GLY A 69 -7.27 -6.13 1.98
C GLY A 69 -7.89 -5.55 3.24
N LEU A 70 -8.28 -4.28 3.17
CA LEU A 70 -9.10 -3.59 4.14
C LEU A 70 -10.52 -3.53 3.61
N PHE A 71 -11.45 -4.06 4.36
CA PHE A 71 -12.87 -4.15 4.00
C PHE A 71 -13.73 -3.36 4.98
N ASP A 72 -14.81 -2.78 4.48
CA ASP A 72 -15.93 -2.27 5.25
C ASP A 72 -17.24 -2.91 4.75
N ASP A 73 -18.38 -2.38 5.15
CA ASP A 73 -19.70 -2.84 4.73
C ASP A 73 -19.97 -2.66 3.22
N THR A 74 -19.20 -1.82 2.53
CA THR A 74 -19.30 -1.61 1.08
C THR A 74 -18.42 -2.56 0.26
N GLY A 75 -17.46 -3.24 0.91
CA GLY A 75 -16.52 -4.15 0.26
C GLY A 75 -15.06 -3.81 0.47
N LEU A 76 -14.21 -4.13 -0.51
CA LEU A 76 -12.77 -3.86 -0.47
C LEU A 76 -12.48 -2.37 -0.68
N ILE A 77 -12.00 -1.69 0.36
CA ILE A 77 -11.72 -0.24 0.35
C ILE A 77 -10.25 0.11 0.39
N GLY A 78 -9.38 -0.84 0.66
CA GLY A 78 -7.94 -0.63 0.68
C GLY A 78 -7.17 -1.91 0.43
N ILE A 79 -6.00 -1.78 -0.19
CA ILE A 79 -5.06 -2.88 -0.37
C ILE A 79 -3.65 -2.46 0.05
N ALA A 80 -2.86 -3.42 0.49
CA ALA A 80 -1.44 -3.21 0.76
C ALA A 80 -0.64 -4.48 0.54
N ASP A 81 0.63 -4.31 0.17
CA ASP A 81 1.61 -5.38 0.25
C ASP A 81 2.77 -5.00 1.18
N LEU A 82 3.30 -5.98 1.87
CA LEU A 82 4.46 -5.84 2.75
C LEU A 82 5.41 -7.02 2.53
N ALA A 83 6.60 -6.70 2.04
CA ALA A 83 7.71 -7.66 1.88
C ALA A 83 8.70 -7.53 3.05
N PHE A 84 9.46 -8.59 3.29
CA PHE A 84 10.45 -8.64 4.36
C PHE A 84 11.84 -8.95 3.81
N GLY A 85 12.84 -8.18 4.26
CA GLY A 85 14.23 -8.36 3.85
C GLY A 85 14.73 -7.35 2.81
N PHE A 86 14.08 -6.18 2.68
CA PHE A 86 14.50 -5.11 1.79
C PHE A 86 14.23 -3.73 2.44
N PRO A 87 15.14 -2.73 2.32
CA PRO A 87 16.44 -2.74 1.63
C PRO A 87 17.52 -3.61 2.27
N THR A 88 17.40 -3.92 3.55
CA THR A 88 18.30 -4.84 4.27
C THR A 88 17.54 -6.02 4.86
N ALA A 89 18.26 -7.05 5.31
CA ALA A 89 17.66 -8.27 5.84
C ALA A 89 16.73 -8.05 7.05
N THR A 90 16.88 -6.93 7.75
CA THR A 90 16.09 -6.61 8.96
C THR A 90 14.99 -5.59 8.68
N ASP A 91 14.74 -5.24 7.43
CA ASP A 91 13.75 -4.23 7.08
C ASP A 91 12.49 -4.83 6.45
N GLY A 92 11.37 -4.12 6.61
CA GLY A 92 10.14 -4.33 5.85
C GLY A 92 9.98 -3.30 4.75
N TYR A 93 9.36 -3.67 3.65
CA TYR A 93 9.12 -2.80 2.50
C TYR A 93 7.65 -2.84 2.08
N ILE A 94 7.00 -1.67 2.12
CA ILE A 94 5.65 -1.49 1.63
C ILE A 94 5.74 -1.23 0.12
N GLY A 95 5.44 -2.22 -0.69
CA GLY A 95 5.49 -2.11 -2.15
C GLY A 95 4.32 -1.33 -2.71
N LEU A 96 3.14 -1.49 -2.10
CA LEU A 96 1.93 -0.79 -2.45
C LEU A 96 1.05 -0.59 -1.21
N MET A 97 0.42 0.57 -1.11
CA MET A 97 -0.73 0.82 -0.23
C MET A 97 -1.66 1.82 -0.91
N MET A 98 -2.88 1.42 -1.12
CA MET A 98 -3.90 2.24 -1.80
C MET A 98 -5.22 2.16 -1.06
N ILE A 99 -5.95 3.28 -1.10
CA ILE A 99 -7.32 3.42 -0.56
C ILE A 99 -8.22 3.93 -1.69
N THR A 100 -9.43 3.39 -1.78
CA THR A 100 -10.43 3.86 -2.76
C THR A 100 -10.69 5.36 -2.60
N PRO A 101 -10.96 6.08 -3.71
CA PRO A 101 -11.19 7.54 -3.65
C PRO A 101 -12.22 7.96 -2.62
N ALA A 102 -13.32 7.21 -2.47
CA ALA A 102 -14.40 7.50 -1.52
C ALA A 102 -13.94 7.43 -0.05
N GLN A 103 -12.91 6.65 0.25
CA GLN A 103 -12.41 6.45 1.62
C GLN A 103 -11.11 7.19 1.92
N ARG A 104 -10.56 7.94 0.97
CA ARG A 104 -9.39 8.80 1.21
C ARG A 104 -9.77 9.93 2.17
N GLY A 105 -8.85 10.28 3.06
CA GLY A 105 -9.09 11.32 4.06
C GLY A 105 -10.02 10.92 5.22
N THR A 106 -10.46 9.67 5.30
CA THR A 106 -11.33 9.19 6.40
C THR A 106 -10.59 8.52 7.55
N GLY A 107 -9.26 8.34 7.42
CA GLY A 107 -8.44 7.60 8.36
C GLY A 107 -8.22 6.13 7.98
N ALA A 108 -8.85 5.62 6.91
CA ALA A 108 -8.71 4.23 6.47
C ALA A 108 -7.24 3.85 6.17
N GLY A 109 -6.49 4.77 5.54
CA GLY A 109 -5.06 4.55 5.28
C GLY A 109 -4.23 4.39 6.54
N ALA A 110 -4.51 5.18 7.58
CA ALA A 110 -3.84 5.06 8.87
C ALA A 110 -4.16 3.73 9.56
N VAL A 111 -5.41 3.25 9.47
CA VAL A 111 -5.82 1.94 10.02
C VAL A 111 -5.02 0.82 9.36
N LEU A 112 -4.94 0.81 8.02
CA LEU A 112 -4.18 -0.20 7.28
C LEU A 112 -2.68 -0.13 7.61
N LEU A 113 -2.10 1.08 7.68
CA LEU A 113 -0.69 1.27 8.03
C LEU A 113 -0.37 0.74 9.43
N ARG A 114 -1.21 1.00 10.44
CA ARG A 114 -0.99 0.47 11.80
C ARG A 114 -0.93 -1.06 11.82
N HIS A 115 -1.73 -1.71 10.97
CA HIS A 115 -1.67 -3.16 10.84
C HIS A 115 -0.36 -3.63 10.21
N LEU A 116 0.13 -2.94 9.17
CA LEU A 116 1.44 -3.23 8.56
C LEU A 116 2.58 -3.04 9.55
N GLU A 117 2.57 -1.94 10.32
CA GLU A 117 3.57 -1.68 11.36
C GLU A 117 3.58 -2.79 12.43
N ALA A 118 2.39 -3.22 12.88
CA ALA A 118 2.29 -4.31 13.84
C ALA A 118 2.85 -5.63 13.28
N ALA A 119 2.55 -5.95 12.03
CA ALA A 119 3.07 -7.13 11.35
C ALA A 119 4.61 -7.08 11.22
N ALA A 120 5.15 -5.91 10.86
CA ALA A 120 6.60 -5.71 10.76
C ALA A 120 7.29 -5.85 12.13
N ARG A 121 6.72 -5.27 13.19
CA ARG A 121 7.24 -5.44 14.56
C ARG A 121 7.19 -6.90 15.02
N ALA A 122 6.12 -7.63 14.70
CA ALA A 122 6.01 -9.05 15.03
C ALA A 122 7.11 -9.89 14.37
N ARG A 123 7.61 -9.45 13.21
CA ARG A 123 8.77 -10.03 12.52
C ARG A 123 10.11 -9.40 12.90
N ARG A 124 10.13 -8.53 13.92
CA ARG A 124 11.32 -7.86 14.43
C ARG A 124 12.03 -7.01 13.37
N CYS A 125 11.27 -6.42 12.45
CA CYS A 125 11.83 -5.44 11.52
C CYS A 125 12.34 -4.21 12.27
N SER A 126 13.48 -3.68 11.86
CA SER A 126 14.09 -2.47 12.43
C SER A 126 13.43 -1.21 11.90
N ALA A 127 12.95 -1.25 10.66
CA ALA A 127 12.33 -0.13 9.98
C ALA A 127 11.38 -0.60 8.87
N LEU A 128 10.49 0.30 8.46
CA LEU A 128 9.71 0.18 7.24
C LEU A 128 10.19 1.18 6.20
N TYR A 129 10.25 0.73 4.95
CA TYR A 129 10.57 1.55 3.80
C TYR A 129 9.49 1.47 2.73
N LEU A 130 9.45 2.46 1.87
CA LEU A 130 8.58 2.52 0.68
C LEU A 130 9.17 3.46 -0.37
N GLY A 131 8.64 3.39 -1.59
CA GLY A 131 8.90 4.37 -2.64
C GLY A 131 7.68 5.27 -2.85
N VAL A 132 7.90 6.55 -3.05
CA VAL A 132 6.86 7.49 -3.45
C VAL A 132 7.30 8.27 -4.69
N LEU A 133 6.40 8.37 -5.67
CA LEU A 133 6.67 9.06 -6.93
C LEU A 133 6.63 10.59 -6.74
N ASP A 134 7.50 11.31 -7.45
CA ASP A 134 7.43 12.77 -7.52
C ASP A 134 6.05 13.28 -7.95
N ALA A 135 5.41 12.54 -8.87
CA ALA A 135 4.08 12.86 -9.37
C ALA A 135 2.96 12.66 -8.33
N ASN A 136 3.27 12.12 -7.13
CA ASN A 136 2.28 11.86 -6.06
C ASN A 136 2.54 12.70 -4.80
N PRO A 137 2.33 14.03 -4.83
CA PRO A 137 2.56 14.89 -3.67
C PRO A 137 1.57 14.58 -2.52
N LYS A 138 0.35 14.12 -2.81
CA LYS A 138 -0.63 13.74 -1.79
C LYS A 138 -0.18 12.49 -1.02
N GLY A 139 0.35 11.51 -1.71
CA GLY A 139 0.93 10.32 -1.09
C GLY A 139 2.14 10.68 -0.22
N ARG A 140 3.03 11.54 -0.73
CA ARG A 140 4.18 12.02 0.05
C ARG A 140 3.73 12.71 1.34
N ALA A 141 2.72 13.59 1.29
CA ALA A 141 2.19 14.28 2.46
C ALA A 141 1.59 13.30 3.48
N PHE A 142 0.88 12.27 3.02
CA PHE A 142 0.37 11.20 3.89
C PHE A 142 1.51 10.50 4.63
N TRP A 143 2.52 10.02 3.92
CA TRP A 143 3.64 9.29 4.50
C TRP A 143 4.43 10.13 5.50
N GLN A 144 4.67 11.41 5.19
CA GLN A 144 5.35 12.33 6.11
C GLN A 144 4.55 12.55 7.39
N ARG A 145 3.25 12.72 7.29
CA ARG A 145 2.35 12.85 8.46
C ARG A 145 2.35 11.58 9.31
N GLU A 146 2.50 10.41 8.68
CA GLU A 146 2.60 9.12 9.38
C GLU A 146 4.01 8.81 9.92
N GLY A 147 4.95 9.74 9.79
CA GLY A 147 6.29 9.64 10.39
C GLY A 147 7.38 9.07 9.49
N PHE A 148 7.10 8.85 8.20
CA PHE A 148 8.12 8.45 7.22
C PHE A 148 8.94 9.67 6.79
N MET A 149 10.26 9.51 6.72
CA MET A 149 11.20 10.55 6.36
C MET A 149 11.93 10.18 5.07
N PRO A 150 12.24 11.17 4.20
CA PRO A 150 13.04 10.91 3.01
C PRO A 150 14.40 10.35 3.38
N THR A 151 14.83 9.34 2.64
CA THR A 151 16.23 8.87 2.66
C THR A 151 17.01 9.53 1.52
N ARG A 152 18.30 9.20 1.40
CA ARG A 152 19.11 9.67 0.26
C ARG A 152 18.83 8.85 -1.01
N ALA A 153 18.12 7.70 -0.90
CA ALA A 153 17.86 6.84 -2.03
C ALA A 153 16.72 7.40 -2.87
N LYS A 154 16.99 7.58 -4.15
CA LYS A 154 16.01 7.92 -5.19
C LYS A 154 16.49 7.36 -6.51
N GLY A 155 15.59 7.14 -7.43
CA GLY A 155 15.93 6.62 -8.75
C GLY A 155 14.82 6.79 -9.76
N ARG A 156 15.17 6.59 -11.02
CA ARG A 156 14.18 6.55 -12.10
C ARG A 156 13.51 5.18 -12.11
N ILE A 157 12.20 5.18 -12.26
CA ILE A 157 11.39 3.98 -12.42
C ILE A 157 10.42 4.17 -13.59
N THR A 158 10.30 3.18 -14.43
CA THR A 158 9.30 3.16 -15.52
C THR A 158 8.17 2.24 -15.11
N LEU A 159 6.97 2.79 -15.09
CA LEU A 159 5.73 2.10 -14.78
C LEU A 159 4.76 2.31 -15.95
N GLY A 160 4.35 1.24 -16.61
CA GLY A 160 3.54 1.36 -17.82
C GLY A 160 4.24 2.21 -18.87
N GLN A 161 3.63 3.33 -19.24
CA GLN A 161 4.13 4.25 -20.29
C GLN A 161 4.89 5.46 -19.70
N LEU A 162 4.99 5.59 -18.39
CA LEU A 162 5.58 6.76 -17.73
C LEU A 162 6.86 6.40 -16.99
N THR A 163 7.80 7.35 -17.02
CA THR A 163 9.02 7.30 -16.21
C THR A 163 8.94 8.36 -15.13
N HIS A 164 9.13 7.94 -13.89
CA HIS A 164 9.07 8.79 -12.71
C HIS A 164 10.40 8.82 -11.96
N ILE A 165 10.55 9.82 -11.09
CA ILE A 165 11.52 9.76 -10.00
C ILE A 165 10.77 9.20 -8.77
N ALA A 166 11.26 8.08 -8.24
CA ALA A 166 10.78 7.51 -7.00
C ALA A 166 11.74 7.87 -5.85
N HIS A 167 11.19 8.37 -4.76
CA HIS A 167 11.93 8.68 -3.54
C HIS A 167 11.67 7.60 -2.50
N ARG A 168 12.73 7.09 -1.89
CA ARG A 168 12.61 6.17 -0.77
C ARG A 168 12.36 6.94 0.51
N LEU A 169 11.30 6.58 1.22
CA LEU A 169 11.04 7.04 2.57
C LEU A 169 11.24 5.89 3.55
N GLY A 170 11.60 6.20 4.78
CA GLY A 170 11.80 5.21 5.84
C GLY A 170 11.25 5.69 7.17
N LYS A 171 10.87 4.72 8.01
CA LYS A 171 10.39 4.93 9.38
C LYS A 171 10.95 3.85 10.28
N PRO A 172 11.73 4.21 11.33
CA PRO A 172 12.12 3.27 12.37
C PRO A 172 10.88 2.72 13.10
N LEU A 173 10.96 1.47 13.52
CA LEU A 173 9.86 0.78 14.24
C LEU A 173 10.15 0.63 15.73
#